data_de925fc0ca2b28fe5063f66a840dec70
#
_entry.id   de925fc0ca2b28fe5063f66a840dec70
#
_cell.length_a   1.000
_cell.length_b   1.000
_cell.length_c   1.000
_cell.angle_alpha   90.00
_cell.angle_beta   90.00
_cell.angle_gamma   90.00
#
_symmetry.space_group_name_H-M   'P 1'
#
loop_
_entity.id
_entity.type
_entity.pdbx_description
1 polymer ?
#
loop_
_entity_poly.entity_id
_entity_poly.type
_entity_poly.pdbx_seq_one_letter_code
_entity_poly.pdbx_strand_id
1 'polypeptide(L)'
;MKVELSASGQNMQPLLKVENLVKHYLKRSLVGAREELLALDGVSFAIFPGTTLAVVGESGSGKSTLATCLACLESPTSGSIWFEGKDIVKLDEHTRRQVHPQIQLIFQDPASSLNPRWSVLEILVEPLILQRKFNREEINQRASCLLERVGLSTDIVERPPAELSGGQRQRLAIARALALEPKLLILDEALSALDCSVQAQIANLLMELQSSLGMTYLFITHELAMAAYLADEIAVMNRGRIVEQGPAEKILKQPQHETTRELLAAVPRITRAAPPASEQ
;
A
#
# COMPACT_ATOMS: atom_id res chain seq x y z
N MET A 1 -15.49 4.54 16.34
CA MET A 1 -14.99 5.09 17.61
C MET A 1 -13.54 5.47 17.34
N LYS A 2 -13.29 6.76 17.01
CA LYS A 2 -11.94 7.26 16.68
C LYS A 2 -11.14 7.28 17.97
N VAL A 3 -9.99 6.63 17.96
CA VAL A 3 -9.02 6.69 19.06
C VAL A 3 -8.46 8.12 19.07
N GLU A 4 -8.75 8.87 20.14
CA GLU A 4 -8.04 10.12 20.44
C GLU A 4 -6.56 9.77 20.61
N LEU A 5 -5.71 10.34 19.76
CA LEU A 5 -4.26 10.32 19.92
C LEU A 5 -3.96 11.01 21.27
N SER A 6 -3.81 10.21 22.30
CA SER A 6 -3.44 10.69 23.62
C SER A 6 -2.05 11.32 23.53
N ALA A 7 -1.99 12.58 23.94
CA ALA A 7 -0.77 13.33 24.20
C ALA A 7 -0.02 12.74 25.43
N SER A 8 0.45 11.50 25.30
CA SER A 8 1.43 10.92 26.20
C SER A 8 2.77 10.93 25.46
N GLY A 9 3.69 11.77 25.89
CA GLY A 9 5.03 11.96 25.34
C GLY A 9 5.94 10.72 25.47
N GLN A 10 5.52 9.60 24.90
CA GLN A 10 6.39 8.49 24.60
C GLN A 10 6.99 8.76 23.22
N ASN A 11 8.30 8.77 23.17
CA ASN A 11 9.12 8.91 21.96
C ASN A 11 8.89 7.64 21.10
N MET A 12 7.73 7.53 20.43
CA MET A 12 7.36 6.38 19.64
C MET A 12 8.26 6.38 18.39
N GLN A 13 9.12 5.37 18.28
CA GLN A 13 9.98 5.24 17.10
C GLN A 13 9.13 4.89 15.86
N PRO A 14 9.38 5.53 14.73
CA PRO A 14 8.70 5.17 13.49
C PRO A 14 9.06 3.73 13.08
N LEU A 15 8.08 2.99 12.54
CA LEU A 15 8.31 1.69 11.94
C LEU A 15 9.14 1.83 10.66
N LEU A 16 8.78 2.82 9.84
CA LEU A 16 9.51 3.18 8.62
C LEU A 16 9.83 4.68 8.64
N LYS A 17 11.08 5.05 8.34
CA LYS A 17 11.51 6.43 8.14
C LYS A 17 12.29 6.53 6.84
N VAL A 18 11.92 7.48 6.01
CA VAL A 18 12.56 7.78 4.73
C VAL A 18 13.23 9.15 4.82
N GLU A 19 14.48 9.25 4.41
CA GLU A 19 15.26 10.48 4.49
C GLU A 19 15.92 10.79 3.15
N ASN A 20 15.54 11.91 2.54
CA ASN A 20 16.11 12.47 1.30
C ASN A 20 16.25 11.43 0.18
N LEU A 21 15.23 10.60 -0.03
CA LEU A 21 15.26 9.51 -1.00
C LEU A 21 15.23 10.07 -2.43
N VAL A 22 16.23 9.68 -3.23
CA VAL A 22 16.37 10.10 -4.63
C VAL A 22 16.45 8.85 -5.51
N LYS A 23 15.76 8.89 -6.65
CA LYS A 23 15.85 7.84 -7.68
C LYS A 23 15.92 8.44 -9.07
N HIS A 24 17.00 8.15 -9.76
CA HIS A 24 17.20 8.45 -11.17
C HIS A 24 17.10 7.19 -12.02
N TYR A 25 16.45 7.30 -13.18
CA TYR A 25 16.47 6.30 -14.23
C TYR A 25 17.23 6.82 -15.43
N LEU A 26 18.17 6.05 -15.95
CA LEU A 26 18.89 6.36 -17.17
C LEU A 26 18.13 5.76 -18.37
N LYS A 27 17.42 6.57 -19.13
CA LYS A 27 16.86 6.15 -20.42
C LYS A 27 17.95 6.24 -21.50
N ARG A 28 18.24 5.12 -22.16
CA ARG A 28 19.01 5.15 -23.40
C ARG A 28 18.05 5.54 -24.53
N SER A 29 18.21 6.71 -25.10
CA SER A 29 17.55 7.09 -26.34
C SER A 29 18.15 6.32 -27.50
N LEU A 30 17.33 5.93 -28.47
CA LEU A 30 17.76 5.33 -29.75
C LEU A 30 18.70 6.25 -30.57
N VAL A 31 18.77 7.55 -30.22
CA VAL A 31 19.60 8.56 -30.91
C VAL A 31 20.87 8.91 -30.12
N GLY A 32 21.23 8.10 -29.10
CA GLY A 32 22.52 8.24 -28.39
C GLY A 32 22.55 9.27 -27.25
N ALA A 33 21.53 10.08 -27.06
CA ALA A 33 21.42 10.96 -25.89
C ALA A 33 20.96 10.17 -24.66
N ARG A 34 21.65 10.33 -23.52
CA ARG A 34 21.20 9.81 -22.23
C ARG A 34 20.19 10.79 -21.66
N GLU A 35 18.93 10.41 -21.63
CA GLU A 35 17.90 11.13 -20.90
C GLU A 35 17.85 10.59 -19.46
N GLU A 36 18.00 11.46 -18.49
CA GLU A 36 17.90 11.15 -17.08
C GLU A 36 16.49 11.51 -16.59
N LEU A 37 15.74 10.51 -16.09
CA LEU A 37 14.44 10.72 -15.49
C LEU A 37 14.58 10.71 -13.97
N LEU A 38 14.36 11.86 -13.34
CA LEU A 38 14.30 12.00 -11.89
C LEU A 38 12.91 11.59 -11.40
N ALA A 39 12.81 10.36 -10.87
CA ALA A 39 11.54 9.79 -10.41
C ALA A 39 11.24 10.11 -8.94
N LEU A 40 12.27 10.18 -8.09
CA LEU A 40 12.19 10.63 -6.70
C LEU A 40 13.23 11.71 -6.47
N ASP A 41 12.83 12.80 -5.82
CA ASP A 41 13.65 14.00 -5.62
C ASP A 41 13.60 14.48 -4.17
N GLY A 42 14.38 13.82 -3.29
CA GLY A 42 14.52 14.18 -1.90
C GLY A 42 13.30 13.85 -1.03
N VAL A 43 12.61 12.73 -1.30
CA VAL A 43 11.42 12.31 -0.55
C VAL A 43 11.78 11.97 0.89
N SER A 44 11.05 12.55 1.86
CA SER A 44 11.24 12.30 3.30
C SER A 44 9.91 12.22 4.02
N PHE A 45 9.70 11.18 4.83
CA PHE A 45 8.52 10.99 5.69
C PHE A 45 8.76 9.88 6.72
N ALA A 46 7.82 9.70 7.65
CA ALA A 46 7.83 8.60 8.61
C ALA A 46 6.45 7.95 8.69
N ILE A 47 6.42 6.65 8.99
CA ILE A 47 5.19 5.89 9.27
C ILE A 47 5.34 5.25 10.65
N PHE A 48 4.34 5.44 11.50
CA PHE A 48 4.33 4.87 12.84
C PHE A 48 3.63 3.51 12.87
N PRO A 49 3.98 2.62 13.83
CA PRO A 49 3.32 1.32 13.95
C PRO A 49 1.79 1.46 14.10
N GLY A 50 1.04 0.62 13.38
CA GLY A 50 -0.42 0.59 13.45
C GLY A 50 -1.14 1.76 12.77
N THR A 51 -0.42 2.63 12.03
CA THR A 51 -1.02 3.77 11.31
C THR A 51 -1.01 3.55 9.80
N THR A 52 -1.84 4.31 9.10
CA THR A 52 -1.92 4.36 7.65
C THR A 52 -1.43 5.72 7.14
N LEU A 53 -0.34 5.74 6.38
CA LEU A 53 0.05 6.87 5.56
C LEU A 53 -0.46 6.66 4.13
N ALA A 54 -1.28 7.57 3.62
CA ALA A 54 -1.62 7.60 2.21
C ALA A 54 -0.68 8.51 1.43
N VAL A 55 -0.12 8.02 0.32
CA VAL A 55 0.61 8.83 -0.66
C VAL A 55 -0.29 9.03 -1.87
N VAL A 56 -0.69 10.27 -2.11
CA VAL A 56 -1.60 10.64 -3.20
C VAL A 56 -0.90 11.54 -4.21
N GLY A 57 -1.31 11.49 -5.47
CA GLY A 57 -0.76 12.33 -6.54
C GLY A 57 -1.14 11.82 -7.91
N GLU A 58 -0.89 12.62 -8.94
CA GLU A 58 -1.17 12.27 -10.32
C GLU A 58 -0.34 11.07 -10.81
N SER A 59 -0.77 10.46 -11.92
CA SER A 59 0.02 9.43 -12.59
C SER A 59 1.39 9.99 -13.01
N GLY A 60 2.45 9.22 -12.80
CA GLY A 60 3.82 9.66 -13.07
C GLY A 60 4.46 10.56 -12.01
N SER A 61 3.81 10.83 -10.87
CA SER A 61 4.40 11.63 -9.78
C SER A 61 5.53 10.92 -9.00
N GLY A 62 5.77 9.61 -9.24
CA GLY A 62 6.84 8.83 -8.63
C GLY A 62 6.38 7.82 -7.55
N LYS A 63 5.06 7.69 -7.31
CA LYS A 63 4.49 6.84 -6.25
C LYS A 63 4.90 5.37 -6.33
N SER A 64 4.77 4.75 -7.50
CA SER A 64 5.14 3.33 -7.68
C SER A 64 6.66 3.12 -7.59
N THR A 65 7.47 4.09 -8.02
CA THR A 65 8.92 4.07 -7.77
C THR A 65 9.24 4.13 -6.28
N LEU A 66 8.49 4.94 -5.53
CA LEU A 66 8.61 4.97 -4.07
C LEU A 66 8.26 3.60 -3.48
N ALA A 67 7.13 2.99 -3.88
CA ALA A 67 6.72 1.67 -3.42
C ALA A 67 7.80 0.59 -3.65
N THR A 68 8.36 0.52 -4.86
CA THR A 68 9.39 -0.47 -5.22
C THR A 68 10.71 -0.26 -4.47
N CYS A 69 11.10 1.00 -4.21
CA CYS A 69 12.26 1.30 -3.37
C CYS A 69 12.05 0.86 -1.92
N LEU A 70 10.87 1.13 -1.34
CA LEU A 70 10.54 0.76 0.03
C LEU A 70 10.40 -0.76 0.23
N ALA A 71 9.88 -1.45 -0.77
CA ALA A 71 9.82 -2.92 -0.79
C ALA A 71 11.19 -3.58 -1.07
N CYS A 72 12.27 -2.81 -1.19
CA CYS A 72 13.61 -3.29 -1.55
C CYS A 72 13.69 -4.03 -2.90
N LEU A 73 12.73 -3.80 -3.81
CA LEU A 73 12.74 -4.34 -5.17
C LEU A 73 13.64 -3.52 -6.09
N GLU A 74 13.80 -2.24 -5.78
CA GLU A 74 14.73 -1.32 -6.45
C GLU A 74 15.61 -0.61 -5.45
N SER A 75 16.88 -0.39 -5.80
CA SER A 75 17.79 0.43 -4.99
C SER A 75 17.59 1.91 -5.33
N PRO A 76 17.48 2.81 -4.35
CA PRO A 76 17.49 4.25 -4.59
C PRO A 76 18.87 4.69 -5.10
N THR A 77 18.95 5.86 -5.73
CA THR A 77 20.20 6.47 -6.16
C THR A 77 20.95 7.07 -4.97
N SER A 78 20.20 7.68 -4.03
CA SER A 78 20.75 8.21 -2.77
C SER A 78 19.62 8.34 -1.73
N GLY A 79 19.98 8.71 -0.50
CA GLY A 79 19.08 8.77 0.65
C GLY A 79 19.12 7.50 1.48
N SER A 80 18.26 7.44 2.50
CA SER A 80 18.19 6.33 3.45
C SER A 80 16.76 5.90 3.70
N ILE A 81 16.57 4.59 3.92
CA ILE A 81 15.31 4.00 4.32
C ILE A 81 15.57 3.22 5.62
N TRP A 82 14.99 3.70 6.71
CA TRP A 82 15.11 3.08 8.03
C TRP A 82 13.87 2.26 8.34
N PHE A 83 14.04 0.97 8.54
CA PHE A 83 12.97 0.08 8.98
C PHE A 83 13.33 -0.49 10.36
N GLU A 84 12.51 -0.24 11.37
CA GLU A 84 12.80 -0.60 12.77
C GLU A 84 14.19 -0.13 13.21
N GLY A 85 14.59 1.08 12.83
CA GLY A 85 15.88 1.68 13.18
C GLY A 85 17.09 1.14 12.41
N LYS A 86 16.89 0.27 11.40
CA LYS A 86 17.97 -0.25 10.55
C LYS A 86 17.88 0.37 9.15
N ASP A 87 18.98 0.90 8.63
CA ASP A 87 19.06 1.42 7.27
C ASP A 87 19.06 0.25 6.27
N ILE A 88 17.90 -0.03 5.65
CA ILE A 88 17.72 -1.18 4.76
C ILE A 88 18.36 -1.00 3.38
N VAL A 89 18.75 0.24 3.01
CA VAL A 89 19.47 0.51 1.77
C VAL A 89 20.90 -0.05 1.84
N LYS A 90 21.53 -0.01 3.01
CA LYS A 90 22.93 -0.43 3.25
C LYS A 90 23.07 -1.91 3.64
N LEU A 91 21.95 -2.64 3.77
CA LEU A 91 21.99 -4.05 4.13
C LEU A 91 22.62 -4.90 3.01
N ASP A 92 23.40 -5.88 3.41
CA ASP A 92 23.82 -6.97 2.53
C ASP A 92 22.61 -7.84 2.10
N GLU A 93 22.80 -8.66 1.09
CA GLU A 93 21.72 -9.48 0.54
C GLU A 93 21.14 -10.47 1.56
N HIS A 94 22.00 -11.03 2.44
CA HIS A 94 21.56 -11.97 3.46
C HIS A 94 20.63 -11.31 4.48
N THR A 95 21.01 -10.17 5.01
CA THR A 95 20.20 -9.41 5.99
C THR A 95 18.95 -8.84 5.34
N ARG A 96 19.02 -8.40 4.07
CA ARG A 96 17.88 -7.93 3.30
C ARG A 96 16.82 -9.01 3.15
N ARG A 97 17.20 -10.27 2.92
CA ARG A 97 16.26 -11.41 2.87
C ARG A 97 15.47 -11.61 4.16
N GLN A 98 15.97 -11.14 5.30
CA GLN A 98 15.24 -11.20 6.58
C GLN A 98 14.24 -10.06 6.74
N VAL A 99 14.43 -8.94 6.03
CA VAL A 99 13.53 -7.78 6.03
C VAL A 99 12.37 -7.98 5.04
N HIS A 100 12.60 -8.58 3.88
CA HIS A 100 11.56 -8.78 2.86
C HIS A 100 10.24 -9.38 3.36
N PRO A 101 10.22 -10.41 4.22
CA PRO A 101 8.97 -10.92 4.77
C PRO A 101 8.20 -9.88 5.58
N GLN A 102 8.88 -8.92 6.19
CA GLN A 102 8.29 -7.92 7.08
C GLN A 102 7.71 -6.71 6.33
N ILE A 103 8.11 -6.51 5.07
CA ILE A 103 7.58 -5.47 4.18
C ILE A 103 7.02 -6.15 2.94
N GLN A 104 5.71 -6.12 2.78
CA GLN A 104 5.04 -6.74 1.63
C GLN A 104 4.43 -5.67 0.73
N LEU A 105 4.48 -5.91 -0.58
CA LEU A 105 3.93 -5.01 -1.60
C LEU A 105 2.83 -5.72 -2.38
N ILE A 106 1.67 -5.09 -2.45
CA ILE A 106 0.57 -5.48 -3.34
C ILE A 106 0.51 -4.47 -4.48
N PHE A 107 0.69 -4.98 -5.70
CA PHE A 107 0.67 -4.19 -6.93
C PHE A 107 -0.75 -3.85 -7.38
N GLN A 108 -0.84 -2.87 -8.26
CA GLN A 108 -2.08 -2.35 -8.87
C GLN A 108 -2.96 -3.45 -9.50
N ASP A 109 -2.35 -4.42 -10.17
CA ASP A 109 -3.06 -5.57 -10.73
C ASP A 109 -2.66 -6.85 -9.99
N PRO A 110 -3.50 -7.33 -9.05
CA PRO A 110 -3.21 -8.55 -8.32
C PRO A 110 -3.18 -9.78 -9.25
N ALA A 111 -3.91 -9.76 -10.38
CA ALA A 111 -3.92 -10.89 -11.31
C ALA A 111 -2.54 -11.11 -11.94
N SER A 112 -1.77 -10.04 -12.17
CA SER A 112 -0.40 -10.14 -12.70
C SER A 112 0.60 -10.73 -11.70
N SER A 113 0.31 -10.65 -10.41
CA SER A 113 1.16 -11.15 -9.33
C SER A 113 0.83 -12.59 -8.90
N LEU A 114 -0.33 -13.11 -9.30
CA LEU A 114 -0.78 -14.47 -9.01
C LEU A 114 -0.47 -15.40 -10.19
N ASN A 115 0.19 -16.52 -9.94
CA ASN A 115 0.45 -17.50 -11.01
C ASN A 115 -0.89 -18.09 -11.51
N PRO A 116 -1.28 -17.88 -12.79
CA PRO A 116 -2.59 -18.30 -13.28
C PRO A 116 -2.76 -19.83 -13.40
N ARG A 117 -1.68 -20.59 -13.27
CA ARG A 117 -1.67 -22.05 -13.34
C ARG A 117 -1.77 -22.73 -11.99
N TRP A 118 -1.64 -21.95 -10.91
CA TRP A 118 -1.68 -22.46 -9.55
C TRP A 118 -3.08 -22.36 -8.98
N SER A 119 -3.41 -23.27 -8.06
CA SER A 119 -4.61 -23.16 -7.25
C SER A 119 -4.46 -22.06 -6.18
N VAL A 120 -5.59 -21.65 -5.59
CA VAL A 120 -5.61 -20.73 -4.44
C VAL A 120 -4.71 -21.25 -3.31
N LEU A 121 -4.77 -22.58 -3.03
CA LEU A 121 -3.94 -23.19 -2.02
C LEU A 121 -2.45 -23.05 -2.31
N GLU A 122 -2.02 -23.38 -3.54
CA GLU A 122 -0.62 -23.29 -3.95
C GLU A 122 -0.09 -21.86 -3.82
N ILE A 123 -0.91 -20.85 -4.18
CA ILE A 123 -0.56 -19.43 -4.05
C ILE A 123 -0.37 -19.03 -2.58
N LEU A 124 -1.23 -19.50 -1.68
CA LEU A 124 -1.16 -19.16 -0.26
C LEU A 124 -0.02 -19.87 0.46
N VAL A 125 0.29 -21.10 0.06
CA VAL A 125 1.31 -21.90 0.75
C VAL A 125 2.73 -21.58 0.24
N GLU A 126 2.89 -21.05 -0.97
CA GLU A 126 4.21 -20.72 -1.53
C GLU A 126 5.08 -19.91 -0.57
N PRO A 127 4.64 -18.75 -0.02
CA PRO A 127 5.46 -17.97 0.88
C PRO A 127 5.79 -18.71 2.19
N LEU A 128 4.89 -19.58 2.67
CA LEU A 128 5.11 -20.40 3.87
C LEU A 128 6.17 -21.49 3.62
N ILE A 129 6.13 -22.13 2.45
CA ILE A 129 7.12 -23.14 2.04
C ILE A 129 8.51 -22.51 1.91
N LEU A 130 8.59 -21.31 1.32
CA LEU A 130 9.87 -20.60 1.14
C LEU A 130 10.54 -20.24 2.47
N GLN A 131 9.76 -20.00 3.53
CA GLN A 131 10.30 -19.77 4.87
C GLN A 131 10.95 -21.01 5.49
N ARG A 132 10.61 -22.23 5.05
CA ARG A 132 11.11 -23.51 5.59
C ARG A 132 10.95 -23.68 7.12
N LYS A 133 9.93 -23.03 7.70
CA LYS A 133 9.68 -23.01 9.15
C LYS A 133 8.55 -23.94 9.58
N PHE A 134 7.72 -24.39 8.64
CA PHE A 134 6.47 -25.07 8.92
C PHE A 134 6.41 -26.45 8.29
N ASN A 135 5.80 -27.41 8.95
CA ASN A 135 5.44 -28.69 8.39
C ASN A 135 4.18 -28.58 7.51
N ARG A 136 3.82 -29.66 6.79
CA ARG A 136 2.70 -29.67 5.84
C ARG A 136 1.33 -29.40 6.49
N GLU A 137 1.12 -29.93 7.69
CA GLU A 137 -0.14 -29.76 8.41
C GLU A 137 -0.32 -28.31 8.88
N GLU A 138 0.73 -27.73 9.46
CA GLU A 138 0.76 -26.31 9.86
C GLU A 138 0.53 -25.37 8.67
N ILE A 139 1.10 -25.67 7.49
CA ILE A 139 0.91 -24.90 6.27
C ILE A 139 -0.56 -24.89 5.87
N ASN A 140 -1.23 -26.07 5.85
CA ASN A 140 -2.63 -26.17 5.48
C ASN A 140 -3.55 -25.44 6.48
N GLN A 141 -3.29 -25.55 7.78
CA GLN A 141 -4.03 -24.84 8.82
C GLN A 141 -3.88 -23.32 8.67
N ARG A 142 -2.67 -22.85 8.42
CA ARG A 142 -2.39 -21.42 8.17
C ARG A 142 -3.10 -20.91 6.91
N ALA A 143 -3.10 -21.68 5.81
CA ALA A 143 -3.80 -21.33 4.59
C ALA A 143 -5.31 -21.16 4.81
N SER A 144 -5.95 -22.09 5.54
CA SER A 144 -7.37 -21.98 5.90
C SER A 144 -7.65 -20.73 6.75
N CYS A 145 -6.85 -20.48 7.78
CA CYS A 145 -6.98 -19.30 8.61
C CYS A 145 -6.80 -17.98 7.82
N LEU A 146 -5.89 -17.95 6.84
CA LEU A 146 -5.68 -16.79 5.98
C LEU A 146 -6.90 -16.52 5.09
N LEU A 147 -7.52 -17.54 4.52
CA LEU A 147 -8.75 -17.40 3.74
C LEU A 147 -9.89 -16.82 4.59
N GLU A 148 -10.11 -17.37 5.78
CA GLU A 148 -11.13 -16.88 6.71
C GLU A 148 -10.90 -15.40 7.07
N ARG A 149 -9.65 -15.03 7.37
CA ARG A 149 -9.27 -13.64 7.72
C ARG A 149 -9.60 -12.63 6.62
N VAL A 150 -9.53 -13.03 5.36
CA VAL A 150 -9.87 -12.14 4.25
C VAL A 150 -11.30 -12.33 3.75
N GLY A 151 -12.12 -13.14 4.45
CA GLY A 151 -13.51 -13.42 4.11
C GLY A 151 -13.67 -14.19 2.80
N LEU A 152 -12.76 -15.12 2.53
CA LEU A 152 -12.86 -16.10 1.43
C LEU A 152 -13.26 -17.46 1.98
N SER A 153 -14.16 -18.14 1.25
CA SER A 153 -14.55 -19.51 1.60
C SER A 153 -13.44 -20.51 1.29
N THR A 154 -13.32 -21.54 2.10
CA THR A 154 -12.34 -22.62 1.89
C THR A 154 -12.68 -23.55 0.75
N ASP A 155 -13.90 -23.49 0.18
CA ASP A 155 -14.30 -24.27 -1.00
C ASP A 155 -13.62 -23.85 -2.31
N ILE A 156 -12.91 -22.71 -2.31
CA ILE A 156 -12.21 -22.21 -3.49
C ILE A 156 -10.73 -22.64 -3.57
N VAL A 157 -10.23 -23.43 -2.58
CA VAL A 157 -8.80 -23.74 -2.45
C VAL A 157 -8.18 -24.41 -3.69
N GLU A 158 -8.97 -25.23 -4.39
CA GLU A 158 -8.51 -25.94 -5.60
C GLU A 158 -8.74 -25.13 -6.88
N ARG A 159 -9.41 -23.98 -6.82
CA ARG A 159 -9.71 -23.16 -8.01
C ARG A 159 -8.48 -22.35 -8.42
N PRO A 160 -8.26 -22.16 -9.73
CA PRO A 160 -7.26 -21.24 -10.22
C PRO A 160 -7.76 -19.77 -10.09
N PRO A 161 -6.87 -18.76 -10.01
CA PRO A 161 -7.24 -17.35 -9.91
C PRO A 161 -8.16 -16.86 -11.03
N ALA A 162 -8.12 -17.48 -12.21
CA ALA A 162 -8.98 -17.12 -13.34
C ALA A 162 -10.48 -17.31 -13.08
N GLU A 163 -10.84 -18.23 -12.17
CA GLU A 163 -12.23 -18.49 -11.78
C GLU A 163 -12.73 -17.56 -10.66
N LEU A 164 -11.87 -16.72 -10.12
CA LEU A 164 -12.20 -15.78 -9.04
C LEU A 164 -12.67 -14.43 -9.60
N SER A 165 -13.59 -13.76 -8.89
CA SER A 165 -13.92 -12.36 -9.17
C SER A 165 -12.73 -11.44 -8.88
N GLY A 166 -12.77 -10.18 -9.38
CA GLY A 166 -11.74 -9.18 -9.12
C GLY A 166 -11.51 -8.97 -7.61
N GLY A 167 -12.59 -8.83 -6.84
CA GLY A 167 -12.51 -8.69 -5.39
C GLY A 167 -11.98 -9.93 -4.68
N GLN A 168 -12.30 -11.14 -5.16
CA GLN A 168 -11.75 -12.37 -4.60
C GLN A 168 -10.24 -12.49 -4.89
N ARG A 169 -9.80 -12.13 -6.10
CA ARG A 169 -8.35 -12.07 -6.43
C ARG A 169 -7.62 -11.08 -5.55
N GLN A 170 -8.21 -9.91 -5.29
CA GLN A 170 -7.63 -8.91 -4.38
C GLN A 170 -7.51 -9.45 -2.95
N ARG A 171 -8.56 -10.07 -2.43
CA ARG A 171 -8.54 -10.73 -1.11
C ARG A 171 -7.48 -11.83 -1.03
N LEU A 172 -7.32 -12.62 -2.09
CA LEU A 172 -6.27 -13.64 -2.19
C LEU A 172 -4.86 -13.03 -2.18
N ALA A 173 -4.63 -11.93 -2.89
CA ALA A 173 -3.35 -11.22 -2.87
C ALA A 173 -3.03 -10.66 -1.47
N ILE A 174 -4.03 -10.13 -0.76
CA ILE A 174 -3.89 -9.70 0.63
C ILE A 174 -3.57 -10.90 1.53
N ALA A 175 -4.29 -12.01 1.41
CA ALA A 175 -4.04 -13.23 2.20
C ALA A 175 -2.62 -13.77 1.98
N ARG A 176 -2.15 -13.80 0.71
CA ARG A 176 -0.79 -14.21 0.37
C ARG A 176 0.27 -13.31 1.03
N ALA A 177 0.05 -12.00 1.02
CA ALA A 177 0.95 -11.06 1.69
C ALA A 177 0.95 -11.28 3.21
N LEU A 178 -0.22 -11.49 3.82
CA LEU A 178 -0.36 -11.76 5.26
C LEU A 178 0.27 -13.09 5.70
N ALA A 179 0.47 -14.05 4.79
CA ALA A 179 1.11 -15.33 5.11
C ALA A 179 2.51 -15.17 5.71
N LEU A 180 3.19 -14.06 5.40
CA LEU A 180 4.51 -13.72 5.91
C LEU A 180 4.48 -12.95 7.23
N GLU A 181 3.29 -12.66 7.78
CA GLU A 181 3.07 -11.86 8.99
C GLU A 181 3.84 -10.52 8.93
N PRO A 182 3.62 -9.71 7.86
CA PRO A 182 4.37 -8.48 7.65
C PRO A 182 4.02 -7.43 8.71
N LYS A 183 4.96 -6.53 9.00
CA LYS A 183 4.73 -5.35 9.83
C LYS A 183 4.25 -4.16 9.01
N LEU A 184 4.67 -4.08 7.74
CA LEU A 184 4.28 -3.04 6.78
C LEU A 184 3.71 -3.67 5.53
N LEU A 185 2.51 -3.25 5.15
CA LEU A 185 1.90 -3.59 3.87
C LEU A 185 1.83 -2.34 3.00
N ILE A 186 2.49 -2.39 1.85
CA ILE A 186 2.47 -1.35 0.83
C ILE A 186 1.39 -1.75 -0.19
N LEU A 187 0.44 -0.86 -0.44
CA LEU A 187 -0.68 -1.05 -1.34
C LEU A 187 -0.52 -0.03 -2.49
N ASP A 188 0.07 -0.46 -3.61
CA ASP A 188 0.32 0.43 -4.77
C ASP A 188 -0.84 0.35 -5.74
N GLU A 189 -1.73 1.36 -5.69
CA GLU A 189 -2.98 1.45 -6.47
C GLU A 189 -3.82 0.16 -6.44
N ALA A 190 -3.70 -0.60 -5.37
CA ALA A 190 -4.22 -1.95 -5.25
C ALA A 190 -5.76 -2.05 -5.33
N LEU A 191 -6.49 -0.93 -5.23
CA LEU A 191 -7.95 -0.89 -5.30
C LEU A 191 -8.49 -0.25 -6.58
N SER A 192 -7.65 0.41 -7.38
CA SER A 192 -8.09 1.25 -8.51
C SER A 192 -8.79 0.50 -9.64
N ALA A 193 -8.51 -0.80 -9.81
CA ALA A 193 -9.12 -1.65 -10.84
C ALA A 193 -10.47 -2.26 -10.44
N LEU A 194 -10.95 -1.98 -9.23
CA LEU A 194 -12.18 -2.55 -8.66
C LEU A 194 -13.33 -1.55 -8.75
N ASP A 195 -14.57 -2.05 -8.81
CA ASP A 195 -15.75 -1.19 -8.68
C ASP A 195 -15.87 -0.60 -7.25
N CYS A 196 -16.58 0.52 -7.11
CA CYS A 196 -16.70 1.27 -5.86
C CYS A 196 -17.23 0.42 -4.69
N SER A 197 -18.12 -0.54 -4.95
CA SER A 197 -18.68 -1.41 -3.91
C SER A 197 -17.62 -2.37 -3.37
N VAL A 198 -16.84 -2.98 -4.27
CA VAL A 198 -15.74 -3.88 -3.90
C VAL A 198 -14.59 -3.11 -3.26
N GLN A 199 -14.26 -1.90 -3.74
CA GLN A 199 -13.28 -1.03 -3.09
C GLN A 199 -13.65 -0.78 -1.62
N ALA A 200 -14.90 -0.44 -1.32
CA ALA A 200 -15.37 -0.21 0.04
C ALA A 200 -15.25 -1.48 0.91
N GLN A 201 -15.58 -2.65 0.35
CA GLN A 201 -15.44 -3.92 1.08
C GLN A 201 -13.98 -4.24 1.40
N ILE A 202 -13.05 -4.03 0.47
CA ILE A 202 -11.63 -4.25 0.70
C ILE A 202 -11.07 -3.21 1.68
N ALA A 203 -11.50 -1.94 1.60
CA ALA A 203 -11.11 -0.91 2.55
C ALA A 203 -11.53 -1.26 3.99
N ASN A 204 -12.76 -1.74 4.18
CA ASN A 204 -13.24 -2.23 5.48
C ASN A 204 -12.41 -3.42 5.97
N LEU A 205 -12.10 -4.39 5.11
CA LEU A 205 -11.21 -5.51 5.45
C LEU A 205 -9.83 -5.01 5.92
N LEU A 206 -9.22 -4.05 5.24
CA LEU A 206 -7.93 -3.46 5.63
C LEU A 206 -8.02 -2.79 7.02
N MET A 207 -9.11 -2.07 7.30
CA MET A 207 -9.34 -1.47 8.63
C MET A 207 -9.52 -2.52 9.73
N GLU A 208 -10.23 -3.61 9.45
CA GLU A 208 -10.39 -4.75 10.37
C GLU A 208 -9.04 -5.43 10.63
N LEU A 209 -8.24 -5.68 9.60
CA LEU A 209 -6.89 -6.23 9.73
C LEU A 209 -5.96 -5.29 10.50
N GLN A 210 -6.06 -3.97 10.30
CA GLN A 210 -5.29 -2.99 11.06
C GLN A 210 -5.63 -3.04 12.54
N SER A 211 -6.92 -3.04 12.88
CA SER A 211 -7.36 -3.05 14.28
C SER A 211 -7.07 -4.37 15.01
N SER A 212 -7.19 -5.52 14.30
CA SER A 212 -7.02 -6.85 14.91
C SER A 212 -5.58 -7.33 14.96
N LEU A 213 -4.74 -6.94 13.98
CA LEU A 213 -3.35 -7.40 13.85
C LEU A 213 -2.31 -6.30 14.11
N GLY A 214 -2.74 -5.05 14.32
CA GLY A 214 -1.83 -3.92 14.46
C GLY A 214 -1.06 -3.58 13.18
N MET A 215 -1.65 -3.86 12.01
CA MET A 215 -1.01 -3.67 10.71
C MET A 215 -0.70 -2.20 10.44
N THR A 216 0.43 -1.95 9.82
CA THR A 216 0.83 -0.63 9.34
C THR A 216 0.72 -0.60 7.83
N TYR A 217 0.15 0.48 7.27
CA TYR A 217 -0.06 0.60 5.83
C TYR A 217 0.65 1.81 5.24
N LEU A 218 1.23 1.60 4.06
CA LEU A 218 1.50 2.66 3.10
C LEU A 218 0.50 2.48 1.95
N PHE A 219 -0.48 3.36 1.85
CA PHE A 219 -1.54 3.29 0.85
C PHE A 219 -1.28 4.29 -0.27
N ILE A 220 -0.91 3.80 -1.44
CA ILE A 220 -0.64 4.61 -2.62
C ILE A 220 -1.87 4.62 -3.52
N THR A 221 -2.35 5.80 -3.86
CA THR A 221 -3.53 5.97 -4.72
C THR A 221 -3.51 7.32 -5.43
N HIS A 222 -4.26 7.44 -6.51
CA HIS A 222 -4.62 8.72 -7.10
C HIS A 222 -6.02 9.20 -6.64
N GLU A 223 -6.75 8.36 -5.91
CA GLU A 223 -8.10 8.64 -5.42
C GLU A 223 -8.05 9.22 -4.00
N LEU A 224 -8.20 10.54 -3.88
CA LEU A 224 -8.16 11.22 -2.59
C LEU A 224 -9.32 10.80 -1.66
N ALA A 225 -10.47 10.38 -2.23
CA ALA A 225 -11.61 9.89 -1.45
C ALA A 225 -11.25 8.60 -0.69
N MET A 226 -10.53 7.66 -1.31
CA MET A 226 -10.07 6.44 -0.66
C MET A 226 -8.98 6.72 0.37
N ALA A 227 -8.06 7.66 0.07
CA ALA A 227 -7.07 8.13 1.05
C ALA A 227 -7.77 8.75 2.27
N ALA A 228 -8.79 9.56 2.08
CA ALA A 228 -9.60 10.16 3.15
C ALA A 228 -10.31 9.13 4.04
N TYR A 229 -10.66 7.98 3.48
CA TYR A 229 -11.35 6.92 4.19
C TYR A 229 -10.42 6.08 5.06
N LEU A 230 -9.22 5.76 4.56
CA LEU A 230 -8.30 4.81 5.18
C LEU A 230 -7.19 5.47 6.00
N ALA A 231 -6.75 6.69 5.63
CA ALA A 231 -5.50 7.24 6.13
C ALA A 231 -5.64 8.02 7.44
N ASP A 232 -4.65 7.87 8.31
CA ASP A 232 -4.40 8.77 9.45
C ASP A 232 -3.66 10.03 8.98
N GLU A 233 -2.69 9.86 8.08
CA GLU A 233 -1.93 10.94 7.45
C GLU A 233 -1.97 10.82 5.93
N ILE A 234 -1.92 11.97 5.25
CA ILE A 234 -1.82 12.05 3.79
C ILE A 234 -0.56 12.82 3.42
N ALA A 235 0.22 12.27 2.50
CA ALA A 235 1.33 12.93 1.81
C ALA A 235 0.95 13.11 0.33
N VAL A 236 0.97 14.35 -0.12
CA VAL A 236 0.71 14.70 -1.53
C VAL A 236 2.01 14.72 -2.30
N MET A 237 2.09 13.92 -3.36
CA MET A 237 3.28 13.77 -4.17
C MET A 237 3.10 14.40 -5.55
N ASN A 238 4.04 15.25 -5.96
CA ASN A 238 4.09 15.86 -7.28
C ASN A 238 5.53 15.89 -7.79
N ARG A 239 5.75 15.41 -9.03
CA ARG A 239 7.06 15.42 -9.73
C ARG A 239 8.22 14.91 -8.86
N GLY A 240 8.02 13.75 -8.22
CA GLY A 240 9.03 13.09 -7.39
C GLY A 240 9.22 13.67 -5.98
N ARG A 241 8.45 14.69 -5.57
CA ARG A 241 8.57 15.35 -4.26
C ARG A 241 7.26 15.23 -3.46
N ILE A 242 7.37 15.16 -2.14
CA ILE A 242 6.23 15.42 -1.26
C ILE A 242 6.09 16.93 -1.13
N VAL A 243 4.95 17.46 -1.60
CA VAL A 243 4.66 18.90 -1.63
C VAL A 243 3.79 19.36 -0.46
N GLU A 244 3.04 18.43 0.13
CA GLU A 244 2.25 18.67 1.34
C GLU A 244 2.08 17.37 2.12
N GLN A 245 2.19 17.40 3.45
CA GLN A 245 1.95 16.25 4.32
C GLN A 245 1.33 16.70 5.65
N GLY A 246 0.47 15.86 6.20
CA GLY A 246 -0.14 16.07 7.51
C GLY A 246 -1.30 15.14 7.79
N PRO A 247 -1.96 15.32 8.95
CA PRO A 247 -3.17 14.59 9.30
C PRO A 247 -4.21 14.67 8.17
N ALA A 248 -4.83 13.54 7.85
CA ALA A 248 -5.78 13.45 6.73
C ALA A 248 -6.88 14.52 6.80
N GLU A 249 -7.44 14.74 7.99
CA GLU A 249 -8.46 15.76 8.21
C GLU A 249 -7.99 17.19 7.85
N LYS A 250 -6.72 17.52 8.17
CA LYS A 250 -6.14 18.84 7.88
C LYS A 250 -5.93 19.02 6.38
N ILE A 251 -5.35 18.04 5.71
CA ILE A 251 -5.11 18.07 4.25
C ILE A 251 -6.42 18.23 3.49
N LEU A 252 -7.47 17.53 3.91
CA LEU A 252 -8.78 17.56 3.25
C LEU A 252 -9.55 18.88 3.49
N LYS A 253 -9.46 19.46 4.69
CA LYS A 253 -10.22 20.67 5.06
C LYS A 253 -9.49 21.97 4.76
N GLN A 254 -8.15 21.96 4.82
CA GLN A 254 -7.32 23.16 4.73
C GLN A 254 -6.07 22.92 3.88
N PRO A 255 -6.23 22.56 2.59
CA PRO A 255 -5.11 22.32 1.68
C PRO A 255 -4.28 23.59 1.48
N GLN A 256 -2.96 23.49 1.66
CA GLN A 256 -2.05 24.63 1.53
C GLN A 256 -1.43 24.68 0.13
N HIS A 257 -1.10 23.51 -0.44
CA HIS A 257 -0.45 23.43 -1.75
C HIS A 257 -1.47 23.42 -2.89
N GLU A 258 -1.11 24.03 -4.04
CA GLU A 258 -1.94 24.11 -5.23
C GLU A 258 -2.35 22.71 -5.75
N THR A 259 -1.37 21.81 -5.89
CA THR A 259 -1.63 20.41 -6.31
C THR A 259 -2.65 19.72 -5.42
N THR A 260 -2.63 19.97 -4.09
CA THR A 260 -3.62 19.38 -3.17
C THR A 260 -5.03 19.92 -3.44
N ARG A 261 -5.14 21.22 -3.75
CA ARG A 261 -6.43 21.84 -4.12
C ARG A 261 -6.97 21.32 -5.43
N GLU A 262 -6.11 21.10 -6.42
CA GLU A 262 -6.47 20.51 -7.71
C GLU A 262 -6.98 19.08 -7.56
N LEU A 263 -6.27 18.23 -6.79
CA LEU A 263 -6.72 16.87 -6.49
C LEU A 263 -8.05 16.85 -5.75
N LEU A 264 -8.28 17.77 -4.80
CA LEU A 264 -9.55 17.91 -4.09
C LEU A 264 -10.68 18.40 -4.98
N ALA A 265 -10.40 19.30 -5.92
CA ALA A 265 -11.39 19.81 -6.86
C ALA A 265 -11.83 18.74 -7.88
N ALA A 266 -10.96 17.76 -8.17
CA ALA A 266 -11.27 16.64 -9.05
C ALA A 266 -12.15 15.56 -8.39
N VAL A 267 -12.31 15.56 -7.06
CA VAL A 267 -13.21 14.63 -6.36
C VAL A 267 -14.67 15.00 -6.65
N PRO A 268 -15.49 14.10 -7.24
CA PRO A 268 -16.89 14.39 -7.50
C PRO A 268 -17.64 14.70 -6.20
N ARG A 269 -18.17 15.91 -6.07
CA ARG A 269 -19.08 16.25 -4.97
C ARG A 269 -20.45 15.67 -5.32
N ILE A 270 -20.94 14.73 -4.53
CA ILE A 270 -22.34 14.31 -4.60
C ILE A 270 -23.17 15.49 -4.06
N THR A 271 -23.53 16.42 -4.93
CA THR A 271 -24.54 17.44 -4.64
C THR A 271 -25.88 16.72 -4.54
N ARG A 272 -26.40 16.62 -3.32
CA ARG A 272 -27.76 16.16 -3.12
C ARG A 272 -28.66 17.12 -3.93
N ALA A 273 -29.27 16.62 -5.02
CA ALA A 273 -30.24 17.40 -5.74
C ALA A 273 -31.32 17.91 -4.75
N ALA A 274 -31.56 19.21 -4.75
CA ALA A 274 -32.65 19.76 -3.97
C ALA A 274 -33.94 19.05 -4.40
N PRO A 275 -34.84 18.67 -3.47
CA PRO A 275 -36.13 18.11 -3.84
C PRO A 275 -36.85 19.11 -4.73
N PRO A 276 -37.57 18.64 -5.78
CA PRO A 276 -38.34 19.55 -6.63
C PRO A 276 -39.32 20.36 -5.77
N ALA A 277 -39.35 21.67 -5.99
CA ALA A 277 -40.30 22.55 -5.32
C ALA A 277 -41.72 22.02 -5.61
N SER A 278 -42.43 21.70 -4.53
CA SER A 278 -43.85 21.35 -4.62
C SER A 278 -44.60 22.57 -5.17
N GLU A 279 -45.04 22.46 -6.42
CA GLU A 279 -46.07 23.39 -6.95
C GLU A 279 -47.34 23.27 -6.10
N GLN A 280 -47.72 24.39 -5.49
CA GLN A 280 -49.04 24.60 -4.88
C GLN A 280 -49.99 25.17 -5.92
#